data_07cc849c1626014c646a4cfbf694b461
#
_entry.id   07cc849c1626014c646a4cfbf694b461
#
_cell.length_a   1.000
_cell.length_b   1.000
_cell.length_c   1.000
_cell.angle_alpha   90.00
_cell.angle_beta   90.00
_cell.angle_gamma   90.00
#
_symmetry.space_group_name_H-M   'P 1'
#
loop_
_entity.id
_entity.type
_entity.pdbx_description
1 polymer ?
#
loop_
_entity_poly.entity_id
_entity_poly.type
_entity_poly.pdbx_seq_one_letter_code
_entity_poly.pdbx_strand_id
1 'polypeptide(L)'
;ACIKVMDSSTVCDYRMVAYMKEIAKKKKLKTQLEILPAGGTDTAGIQRMNPGGSIAGAISIPTRHIHQVIEMVHKEDVRGAIDLLRLSVETLHNYDWSFR
;
A
#
# COMPACT_ATOMS: atom_id res chain seq x y z
N ALA A 1 -6.54 -7.26 0.31
CA ALA A 1 -5.26 -6.52 0.28
C ALA A 1 -5.03 -5.75 1.56
N CYS A 2 -3.80 -5.41 1.83
CA CYS A 2 -3.44 -4.54 2.95
C CYS A 2 -2.90 -3.21 2.43
N ILE A 3 -3.32 -2.13 3.08
CA ILE A 3 -2.79 -0.79 2.82
C ILE A 3 -1.78 -0.49 3.92
N LYS A 4 -0.51 -0.36 3.55
CA LYS A 4 0.55 -0.12 4.52
C LYS A 4 0.44 1.30 5.10
N VAL A 5 0.48 1.37 6.42
CA VAL A 5 0.59 2.65 7.16
C VAL A 5 2.06 2.90 7.49
N MET A 6 2.74 1.88 8.01
CA MET A 6 4.16 1.99 8.32
C MET A 6 4.83 0.62 8.38
N ASP A 7 6.13 0.62 8.18
CA ASP A 7 7.00 -0.50 8.52
C ASP A 7 8.21 0.02 9.30
N SER A 8 9.23 -0.83 9.52
CA SER A 8 10.39 -0.44 10.33
C SER A 8 11.27 0.64 9.68
N SER A 9 11.11 0.89 8.39
CA SER A 9 11.95 1.82 7.62
C SER A 9 11.22 3.04 7.10
N THR A 10 9.89 3.07 7.14
CA THR A 10 9.12 4.20 6.62
C THR A 10 7.75 4.33 7.25
N VAL A 11 7.28 5.57 7.32
CA VAL A 11 5.87 5.89 7.55
C VAL A 11 5.33 6.35 6.21
N CYS A 12 4.32 5.67 5.69
CA CYS A 12 3.73 6.01 4.40
C CYS A 12 3.04 7.37 4.48
N ASP A 13 3.07 8.09 3.36
CA ASP A 13 2.41 9.40 3.30
C ASP A 13 0.91 9.23 3.57
N TYR A 14 0.38 10.01 4.51
CA TYR A 14 -1.02 9.89 4.91
C TYR A 14 -1.98 10.14 3.74
N ARG A 15 -1.57 10.96 2.77
CA ARG A 15 -2.38 11.24 1.58
C ARG A 15 -2.54 9.99 0.72
N MET A 16 -1.47 9.21 0.56
CA MET A 16 -1.51 7.95 -0.18
C MET A 16 -2.38 6.93 0.53
N VAL A 17 -2.24 6.81 1.85
CA VAL A 17 -3.07 5.90 2.65
C VAL A 17 -4.55 6.29 2.55
N ALA A 18 -4.87 7.57 2.70
CA ALA A 18 -6.24 8.07 2.60
C ALA A 18 -6.83 7.82 1.21
N TYR A 19 -6.05 8.08 0.17
CA TYR A 19 -6.45 7.86 -1.22
C TYR A 19 -6.81 6.41 -1.49
N MET A 20 -5.95 5.47 -1.10
CA MET A 20 -6.22 4.05 -1.29
C MET A 20 -7.42 3.55 -0.49
N LYS A 21 -7.60 4.06 0.73
CA LYS A 21 -8.79 3.75 1.54
C LYS A 21 -10.07 4.23 0.87
N GLU A 22 -10.03 5.43 0.30
CA GLU A 22 -11.19 6.00 -0.40
C GLU A 22 -11.57 5.17 -1.63
N ILE A 23 -10.59 4.78 -2.44
CA ILE A 23 -10.81 3.90 -3.60
C ILE A 23 -11.38 2.55 -3.16
N ALA A 24 -10.79 1.93 -2.15
CA ALA A 24 -11.26 0.64 -1.65
C ALA A 24 -12.71 0.72 -1.17
N LYS A 25 -13.06 1.78 -0.47
CA LYS A 25 -14.44 2.00 -0.02
C LYS A 25 -15.40 2.19 -1.18
N LYS A 26 -15.02 3.02 -2.14
CA LYS A 26 -15.85 3.34 -3.32
C LYS A 26 -16.12 2.12 -4.18
N LYS A 27 -15.12 1.26 -4.34
CA LYS A 27 -15.19 0.06 -5.18
C LYS A 27 -15.53 -1.20 -4.39
N LYS A 28 -15.83 -1.07 -3.10
CA LYS A 28 -16.20 -2.19 -2.21
C LYS A 28 -15.14 -3.29 -2.15
N LEU A 29 -13.87 -2.90 -2.17
CA LEU A 29 -12.76 -3.83 -2.02
C LEU A 29 -12.51 -4.09 -0.54
N LYS A 30 -12.24 -5.34 -0.20
CA LYS A 30 -11.84 -5.71 1.16
C LYS A 30 -10.40 -5.30 1.39
N THR A 31 -10.18 -4.43 2.37
CA THR A 31 -8.84 -4.01 2.75
C THR A 31 -8.72 -3.92 4.26
N GLN A 32 -7.48 -4.00 4.73
CA GLN A 32 -7.13 -3.70 6.11
C GLN A 32 -5.84 -2.88 6.12
N LEU A 33 -5.61 -2.20 7.21
CA LEU A 33 -4.38 -1.45 7.39
C LEU A 33 -3.27 -2.39 7.87
N GLU A 34 -2.04 -2.11 7.42
CA GLU A 34 -0.87 -2.88 7.81
C GLU A 34 0.10 -2.00 8.58
N ILE A 35 0.53 -2.49 9.73
CA ILE A 35 1.66 -1.97 10.48
C ILE A 35 2.63 -3.13 10.65
N LEU A 36 3.83 -2.99 10.12
CA LEU A 36 4.86 -4.02 10.18
C LEU A 36 6.02 -3.53 11.05
N PRO A 37 6.03 -3.87 12.36
CA PRO A 37 7.01 -3.32 13.28
C PRO A 37 8.43 -3.85 13.06
N ALA A 38 8.57 -5.02 12.45
CA ALA A 38 9.88 -5.62 12.17
C ALA A 38 9.95 -6.01 10.70
N GLY A 39 10.66 -5.26 9.91
CA GLY A 39 10.82 -5.47 8.47
C GLY A 39 10.54 -4.20 7.68
N GLY A 40 11.32 -3.97 6.65
CA GLY A 40 11.20 -2.84 5.74
C GLY A 40 10.84 -3.29 4.32
N THR A 41 10.46 -2.33 3.50
CA THR A 41 10.16 -2.53 2.10
C THR A 41 10.82 -1.45 1.25
N ASP A 42 10.84 -1.63 -0.05
CA ASP A 42 11.39 -0.66 -1.01
C ASP A 42 10.65 0.69 -0.99
N THR A 43 9.49 0.75 -0.34
CA THR A 43 8.74 1.99 -0.13
C THR A 43 9.60 3.10 0.47
N ALA A 44 10.47 2.75 1.43
CA ALA A 44 11.39 3.70 2.06
C ALA A 44 12.34 4.31 1.04
N GLY A 45 12.90 3.50 0.15
CA GLY A 45 13.77 3.97 -0.93
C GLY A 45 13.04 4.91 -1.88
N ILE A 46 11.86 4.52 -2.32
CA ILE A 46 11.03 5.34 -3.22
C ILE A 46 10.72 6.69 -2.55
N GLN A 47 10.40 6.69 -1.27
CA GLN A 47 10.05 7.89 -0.54
C GLN A 47 11.21 8.88 -0.42
N ARG A 48 12.45 8.39 -0.24
CA ARG A 48 13.61 9.21 0.15
C ARG A 48 14.63 9.48 -0.94
N MET A 49 14.70 8.63 -1.97
CA MET A 49 15.80 8.69 -2.92
C MET A 49 15.64 9.73 -4.03
N ASN A 50 14.49 10.37 -4.13
CA ASN A 50 14.28 11.47 -5.06
C ASN A 50 14.57 12.81 -4.36
N PRO A 51 15.10 13.82 -5.09
CA PRO A 51 15.19 15.17 -4.55
C PRO A 51 13.81 15.67 -4.08
N GLY A 52 13.73 16.10 -2.83
CA GLY A 52 12.45 16.54 -2.25
C GLY A 52 11.53 15.40 -1.78
N GLY A 53 11.93 14.14 -1.98
CA GLY A 53 11.13 12.99 -1.59
C GLY A 53 9.97 12.68 -2.55
N SER A 54 9.19 11.67 -2.21
CA SER A 54 8.01 11.26 -2.99
C SER A 54 6.86 10.90 -2.06
N ILE A 55 5.64 11.09 -2.54
CA ILE A 55 4.44 10.59 -1.88
C ILE A 55 4.44 9.08 -2.12
N ALA A 56 4.78 8.30 -1.12
CA ALA A 56 4.92 6.86 -1.25
C ALA A 56 3.98 6.11 -0.33
N GLY A 57 3.54 4.97 -0.80
CA GLY A 57 2.73 4.02 -0.07
C GLY A 57 2.95 2.63 -0.60
N ALA A 58 2.29 1.65 -0.01
CA ALA A 58 2.41 0.27 -0.43
C ALA A 58 1.11 -0.49 -0.27
N ILE A 59 0.89 -1.41 -1.20
CA ILE A 59 -0.19 -2.39 -1.14
C ILE A 59 0.47 -3.72 -0.87
N SER A 60 0.06 -4.39 0.21
CA SER A 60 0.61 -5.67 0.61
C SER A 60 -0.40 -6.78 0.41
N ILE A 61 0.10 -7.97 0.08
CA ILE A 61 -0.69 -9.18 -0.01
C ILE A 61 -0.50 -9.95 1.30
N PRO A 62 -1.55 -10.17 2.10
CA PRO A 62 -1.43 -10.97 3.32
C PRO A 62 -0.88 -12.36 2.98
N THR A 63 0.18 -12.76 3.64
CA THR A 63 0.89 -14.00 3.35
C THR A 63 1.11 -14.78 4.63
N ARG A 64 0.80 -16.07 4.58
CA ARG A 64 1.13 -16.98 5.67
C ARG A 64 2.55 -17.51 5.45
N HIS A 65 3.35 -17.60 6.51
CA HIS A 65 4.71 -18.09 6.48
C HIS A 65 5.64 -17.32 5.56
N ILE A 66 5.56 -15.98 5.65
CA ILE A 66 6.36 -15.09 4.79
C ILE A 66 7.86 -15.38 4.95
N HIS A 67 8.58 -15.30 3.84
CA HIS A 67 10.02 -15.59 3.74
C HIS A 67 10.38 -17.03 4.08
N GLN A 68 9.43 -17.93 3.92
CA GLN A 68 9.63 -19.37 4.13
C GLN A 68 9.38 -20.12 2.83
N VAL A 69 9.80 -21.39 2.78
CA VAL A 69 9.67 -22.21 1.57
C VAL A 69 8.22 -22.62 1.27
N ILE A 70 7.33 -22.47 2.21
CA ILE A 70 5.91 -22.87 2.08
C ILE A 70 4.97 -21.68 2.28
N GLU A 71 5.25 -20.58 1.64
CA GLU A 71 4.37 -19.42 1.70
C GLU A 71 2.99 -19.73 1.11
N MET A 72 1.96 -19.12 1.70
CA MET A 72 0.59 -19.34 1.29
C MET A 72 -0.16 -18.01 1.27
N VAL A 73 -0.90 -17.77 0.18
CA VAL A 73 -1.76 -16.59 0.04
C VAL A 73 -3.15 -17.02 -0.41
N HIS A 74 -4.14 -16.22 -0.09
CA HIS A 74 -5.49 -16.42 -0.59
C HIS A 74 -5.62 -15.75 -1.96
N LYS A 75 -6.21 -16.45 -2.93
CA LYS A 75 -6.35 -15.93 -4.30
C LYS A 75 -7.09 -14.60 -4.36
N GLU A 76 -8.11 -14.44 -3.52
CA GLU A 76 -8.89 -13.21 -3.48
C GLU A 76 -8.08 -12.02 -2.94
N ASP A 77 -7.11 -12.27 -2.07
CA ASP A 77 -6.22 -11.21 -1.58
C ASP A 77 -5.28 -10.74 -2.68
N VAL A 78 -4.81 -11.65 -3.53
CA VAL A 78 -4.00 -11.30 -4.70
C VAL A 78 -4.84 -10.48 -5.68
N ARG A 79 -6.06 -10.92 -5.98
CA ARG A 79 -6.97 -10.22 -6.88
C ARG A 79 -7.31 -8.83 -6.33
N GLY A 80 -7.58 -8.73 -5.04
CA GLY A 80 -7.87 -7.45 -4.39
C GLY A 80 -6.70 -6.48 -4.48
N ALA A 81 -5.47 -6.97 -4.32
CA ALA A 81 -4.27 -6.16 -4.47
C ALA A 81 -4.11 -5.65 -5.91
N ILE A 82 -4.34 -6.52 -6.89
CA ILE A 82 -4.30 -6.14 -8.31
C ILE A 82 -5.34 -5.07 -8.61
N ASP A 83 -6.58 -5.26 -8.17
CA ASP A 83 -7.67 -4.31 -8.41
C ASP A 83 -7.41 -2.97 -7.74
N LEU A 84 -6.93 -2.97 -6.50
CA LEU A 84 -6.61 -1.75 -5.79
C LEU A 84 -5.49 -0.98 -6.47
N LEU A 85 -4.43 -1.66 -6.89
CA LEU A 85 -3.31 -1.04 -7.61
C LEU A 85 -3.78 -0.45 -8.94
N ARG A 86 -4.52 -1.23 -9.73
CA ARG A 86 -5.03 -0.79 -11.03
C ARG A 86 -5.90 0.45 -10.89
N LEU A 87 -6.89 0.40 -10.00
CA LEU A 87 -7.81 1.52 -9.78
C LEU A 87 -7.09 2.75 -9.24
N SER A 88 -6.10 2.55 -8.37
CA SER A 88 -5.30 3.66 -7.83
C SER A 88 -4.50 4.34 -8.92
N VAL A 89 -3.86 3.58 -9.80
CA VAL A 89 -3.06 4.15 -10.90
C VAL A 89 -3.96 4.86 -11.92
N GLU A 90 -5.11 4.28 -12.24
CA GLU A 90 -6.04 4.86 -13.23
C GLU A 90 -6.58 6.22 -12.81
N THR A 91 -6.71 6.49 -11.53
CA THR A 91 -7.40 7.68 -11.02
C THR A 91 -6.52 8.64 -10.21
N LEU A 92 -5.23 8.35 -10.06
CA LEU A 92 -4.35 9.14 -9.20
C LEU A 92 -4.21 10.61 -9.66
N HIS A 93 -4.35 10.88 -10.95
CA HIS A 93 -4.26 12.22 -11.51
C HIS A 93 -5.46 13.11 -11.16
N ASN A 94 -6.55 12.52 -10.69
CA ASN A 94 -7.76 13.25 -10.29
C ASN A 94 -7.79 13.58 -8.80
N TYR A 95 -6.80 13.15 -8.03
CA TYR A 95 -6.78 13.34 -6.59
C TYR A 95 -6.00 14.60 -6.21
N ASP A 96 -6.45 15.28 -5.18
CA ASP A 96 -5.75 16.44 -4.65
C ASP A 96 -4.65 16.01 -3.67
N TRP A 97 -3.42 16.09 -4.13
CA TRP A 97 -2.24 15.66 -3.39
C TRP A 97 -1.62 16.77 -2.53
N SER A 98 -2.24 17.92 -2.44
CA SER A 98 -1.73 19.01 -1.62
C SER A 98 -1.80 18.68 -0.13
N PHE A 99 -0.94 19.27 0.66
CA PHE A 99 -1.04 19.20 2.11
C PHE A 99 -2.23 20.04 2.58
N ARG A 100 -2.94 19.50 3.54
CA ARG A 100 -4.08 20.15 4.16
C ARG A 100 -3.95 20.16 5.68
#